data_5a65aad029a1cfe8896669453a9d0e96
#
_entry.id   5a65aad029a1cfe8896669453a9d0e96
#
_cell.length_a   1.000
_cell.length_b   1.000
_cell.length_c   1.000
_cell.angle_alpha   90.00
_cell.angle_beta   90.00
_cell.angle_gamma   90.00
#
_symmetry.space_group_name_H-M   'P 1'
#
loop_
_entity.id
_entity.type
_entity.pdbx_description
1 polymer ?
#
loop_
_entity_poly.entity_id
_entity_poly.type
_entity_poly.pdbx_seq_one_letter_code
_entity_poly.pdbx_strand_id
1 'polypeptide(L)'
;MKFTLISSALLVVGASAKLHTHSTHVDYVRRALPSDAAGYAKLDNPTKECKYYTPPEMEQMLKERLPKAGKIADILPNDDEAKKVWKEIQDMGIIPEEVKTKPDASNGKHAEVDVKSANYDADKDPDCWWSASQCTKPKHNKIPEDIAVCPEGSTYGLTFDDGPNCSHNAFYDFLKQKKLKASLFYIGTNVATWPYQAQRGLADGHDICVHTWSHPAMTTLSDSQVFAELFYTVRVIKAVLGITTTCWRPPFGDTDDRVRAIAAGLGLRTIHWREDTDDWQMASTGSSKQV
;
A
#
# COMPACT_ATOMS: atom_id res chain seq x y z
N MET A 1 49.38 28.18 11.48
CA MET A 1 48.04 27.93 12.02
C MET A 1 47.46 26.70 11.34
N LYS A 2 47.40 25.57 12.06
CA LYS A 2 46.82 24.34 11.55
C LYS A 2 45.37 24.25 12.04
N PHE A 3 44.41 24.27 11.15
CA PHE A 3 42.99 24.01 11.49
C PHE A 3 42.72 22.50 11.40
N THR A 4 42.39 21.93 12.54
CA THR A 4 41.99 20.53 12.66
C THR A 4 40.45 20.50 12.52
N LEU A 5 39.96 19.87 11.45
CA LEU A 5 38.54 19.58 11.25
C LEU A 5 38.16 18.36 12.11
N ILE A 6 37.30 18.57 13.10
CA ILE A 6 36.68 17.51 13.87
C ILE A 6 35.42 17.09 13.10
N SER A 7 35.47 15.90 12.52
CA SER A 7 34.34 15.27 11.87
C SER A 7 33.49 14.56 12.93
N SER A 8 32.34 15.14 13.28
CA SER A 8 31.36 14.50 14.16
C SER A 8 30.55 13.49 13.33
N ALA A 9 30.90 12.22 13.46
CA ALA A 9 30.06 11.15 12.94
C ALA A 9 28.81 10.99 13.80
N LEU A 10 27.63 11.38 13.28
CA LEU A 10 26.35 11.04 13.86
C LEU A 10 26.09 9.55 13.64
N LEU A 11 26.18 8.77 14.70
CA LEU A 11 25.71 7.39 14.71
C LEU A 11 24.17 7.42 14.68
N VAL A 12 23.56 7.22 13.52
CA VAL A 12 22.15 6.89 13.40
C VAL A 12 22.02 5.41 13.76
N VAL A 13 21.59 5.12 14.98
CA VAL A 13 21.21 3.77 15.38
C VAL A 13 19.83 3.50 14.74
N GLY A 14 19.87 3.02 13.50
CA GLY A 14 18.70 2.44 12.86
C GLY A 14 18.40 1.07 13.46
N ALA A 15 17.33 0.96 14.22
CA ALA A 15 16.77 -0.34 14.56
C ALA A 15 16.17 -0.94 13.26
N SER A 16 17.02 -1.64 12.50
CA SER A 16 16.56 -2.48 11.39
C SER A 16 15.85 -3.69 11.97
N ALA A 17 14.53 -3.73 11.90
CA ALA A 17 13.82 -4.98 11.98
C ALA A 17 14.38 -5.91 10.90
N LYS A 18 15.15 -6.90 11.31
CA LYS A 18 15.62 -7.96 10.42
C LYS A 18 14.43 -8.84 10.05
N LEU A 19 13.66 -8.41 9.07
CA LEU A 19 13.05 -9.40 8.18
C LEU A 19 14.23 -10.26 7.71
N HIS A 20 14.21 -11.55 8.00
CA HIS A 20 15.22 -12.48 7.55
C HIS A 20 15.30 -12.43 6.03
N THR A 21 16.08 -11.48 5.56
CA THR A 21 16.52 -11.43 4.19
C THR A 21 17.63 -12.45 4.07
N HIS A 22 17.33 -13.64 3.55
CA HIS A 22 18.30 -14.25 2.69
C HIS A 22 18.46 -13.28 1.51
N SER A 23 19.29 -12.26 1.73
CA SER A 23 19.75 -11.36 0.70
C SER A 23 20.69 -12.11 -0.22
N THR A 24 20.15 -12.73 -1.24
CA THR A 24 20.84 -12.69 -2.51
C THR A 24 20.48 -11.33 -3.10
N HIS A 25 21.46 -10.49 -3.35
CA HIS A 25 21.37 -9.35 -4.25
C HIS A 25 20.73 -9.86 -5.55
N VAL A 26 19.41 -9.75 -5.64
CA VAL A 26 18.73 -9.95 -6.91
C VAL A 26 18.91 -8.63 -7.62
N ASP A 27 19.90 -8.58 -8.51
CA ASP A 27 19.93 -7.57 -9.56
C ASP A 27 18.51 -7.49 -10.12
N TYR A 28 17.93 -6.30 -10.08
CA TYR A 28 16.65 -6.00 -10.69
C TYR A 28 16.81 -6.13 -12.21
N VAL A 29 17.04 -7.34 -12.67
CA VAL A 29 16.86 -7.68 -14.07
C VAL A 29 15.38 -7.55 -14.31
N ARG A 30 14.99 -6.55 -15.10
CA ARG A 30 13.64 -6.47 -15.67
C ARG A 30 13.31 -7.83 -16.23
N ARG A 31 12.62 -8.66 -15.45
CA ARG A 31 12.21 -9.99 -15.93
C ARG A 31 11.23 -9.74 -17.05
N ALA A 32 11.52 -10.32 -18.21
CA ALA A 32 10.52 -10.42 -19.26
C ALA A 32 9.25 -11.03 -18.68
N LEU A 33 8.10 -10.51 -19.08
CA LEU A 33 6.83 -11.11 -18.68
C LEU A 33 6.83 -12.61 -19.02
N PRO A 34 6.34 -13.48 -18.14
CA PRO A 34 6.06 -14.87 -18.49
C PRO A 34 5.27 -14.95 -19.81
N SER A 35 5.41 -16.02 -20.56
CA SER A 35 4.78 -16.15 -21.88
C SER A 35 3.28 -15.85 -21.85
N ASP A 36 2.61 -16.30 -20.80
CA ASP A 36 1.16 -16.10 -20.60
C ASP A 36 0.83 -14.65 -20.26
N ALA A 37 1.59 -14.02 -19.38
CA ALA A 37 1.45 -12.60 -19.06
C ALA A 37 1.76 -11.72 -20.30
N ALA A 38 2.75 -12.09 -21.11
CA ALA A 38 3.03 -11.41 -22.40
C ALA A 38 1.90 -11.58 -23.41
N GLY A 39 1.20 -12.70 -23.40
CA GLY A 39 -0.01 -12.94 -24.17
C GLY A 39 -1.16 -12.02 -23.73
N TYR A 40 -1.41 -11.96 -22.42
CA TYR A 40 -2.42 -11.08 -21.84
C TYR A 40 -2.13 -9.60 -22.09
N ALA A 41 -0.89 -9.18 -22.04
CA ALA A 41 -0.49 -7.81 -22.29
C ALA A 41 -0.77 -7.32 -23.73
N LYS A 42 -1.05 -8.23 -24.66
CA LYS A 42 -1.39 -7.92 -26.07
C LYS A 42 -2.90 -7.87 -26.32
N LEU A 43 -3.70 -8.19 -25.32
CA LEU A 43 -5.15 -8.07 -25.46
C LEU A 43 -5.53 -6.59 -25.48
N ASP A 44 -6.40 -6.21 -26.39
CA ASP A 44 -6.85 -4.85 -26.66
C ASP A 44 -8.36 -4.67 -26.47
N ASN A 45 -9.00 -5.65 -25.83
CA ASN A 45 -10.43 -5.68 -25.65
C ASN A 45 -10.78 -6.05 -24.21
N PRO A 46 -11.44 -5.18 -23.43
CA PRO A 46 -11.77 -5.41 -22.02
C PRO A 46 -12.53 -6.71 -21.78
N THR A 47 -13.40 -7.13 -22.70
CA THR A 47 -14.14 -8.40 -22.55
C THR A 47 -13.22 -9.63 -22.58
N LYS A 48 -12.13 -9.56 -23.34
CA LYS A 48 -11.11 -10.63 -23.38
C LYS A 48 -10.15 -10.51 -22.20
N GLU A 49 -9.73 -9.31 -21.85
CA GLU A 49 -8.85 -9.03 -20.72
C GLU A 49 -9.47 -9.45 -19.39
N CYS A 50 -10.76 -9.15 -19.20
CA CYS A 50 -11.50 -9.45 -17.97
C CYS A 50 -12.06 -10.87 -17.90
N LYS A 51 -11.64 -11.75 -18.79
CA LYS A 51 -11.92 -13.18 -18.62
C LYS A 51 -11.10 -13.72 -17.46
N TYR A 52 -11.79 -14.19 -16.40
CA TYR A 52 -11.13 -14.71 -15.22
C TYR A 52 -10.16 -15.86 -15.54
N TYR A 53 -9.03 -15.84 -14.89
CA TYR A 53 -8.00 -16.88 -14.96
C TYR A 53 -7.30 -17.00 -13.60
N THR A 54 -6.76 -18.15 -13.31
CA THR A 54 -5.93 -18.36 -12.11
C THR A 54 -4.68 -19.14 -12.53
N PRO A 55 -3.48 -18.53 -12.45
CA PRO A 55 -2.25 -19.30 -12.63
C PRO A 55 -2.17 -20.42 -11.58
N PRO A 56 -1.73 -21.64 -11.95
CA PRO A 56 -1.71 -22.79 -11.04
C PRO A 56 -0.95 -22.52 -9.73
N GLU A 57 0.13 -21.77 -9.78
CA GLU A 57 0.91 -21.37 -8.60
C GLU A 57 0.13 -20.47 -7.63
N MET A 58 -0.86 -19.73 -8.13
CA MET A 58 -1.72 -18.89 -7.31
C MET A 58 -2.86 -19.67 -6.64
N GLU A 59 -3.33 -20.76 -7.21
CA GLU A 59 -4.42 -21.54 -6.64
C GLU A 59 -4.10 -22.06 -5.24
N GLN A 60 -2.92 -22.63 -5.05
CA GLN A 60 -2.49 -23.15 -3.75
C GLN A 60 -2.31 -22.02 -2.75
N MET A 61 -1.68 -20.91 -3.18
CA MET A 61 -1.47 -19.75 -2.32
C MET A 61 -2.78 -19.12 -1.83
N LEU A 62 -3.77 -18.96 -2.71
CA LEU A 62 -5.09 -18.44 -2.38
C LEU A 62 -5.83 -19.32 -1.37
N LYS A 63 -5.64 -20.63 -1.44
CA LYS A 63 -6.30 -21.57 -0.50
C LYS A 63 -5.66 -21.63 0.87
N GLU A 64 -4.33 -21.52 0.95
CA GLU A 64 -3.59 -21.92 2.14
C GLU A 64 -2.90 -20.74 2.84
N ARG A 65 -2.56 -19.67 2.15
CA ARG A 65 -1.64 -18.63 2.64
C ARG A 65 -2.16 -17.20 2.55
N LEU A 66 -3.34 -16.98 2.00
CA LEU A 66 -3.92 -15.65 1.81
C LEU A 66 -5.34 -15.59 2.39
N PRO A 67 -5.76 -14.43 2.94
CA PRO A 67 -7.13 -14.24 3.38
C PRO A 67 -8.12 -14.34 2.23
N LYS A 68 -9.39 -14.52 2.56
CA LYS A 68 -10.45 -14.54 1.56
C LYS A 68 -10.51 -13.22 0.79
N ALA A 69 -10.52 -13.32 -0.54
CA ALA A 69 -10.60 -12.16 -1.41
C ALA A 69 -11.83 -11.28 -1.12
N GLY A 70 -11.63 -9.95 -1.12
CA GLY A 70 -12.69 -8.97 -0.87
C GLY A 70 -13.29 -9.00 0.53
N LYS A 71 -12.59 -9.59 1.51
CA LYS A 71 -12.97 -9.55 2.93
C LYS A 71 -11.84 -8.92 3.73
N ILE A 72 -12.23 -8.24 4.82
CA ILE A 72 -11.26 -7.73 5.79
C ILE A 72 -10.33 -8.87 6.19
N ALA A 73 -9.03 -8.61 6.10
CA ALA A 73 -8.02 -9.58 6.45
C ALA A 73 -7.90 -9.72 7.98
N ASP A 74 -7.74 -10.95 8.43
CA ASP A 74 -7.30 -11.29 9.77
C ASP A 74 -6.08 -12.20 9.68
N ILE A 75 -5.30 -12.31 10.77
CA ILE A 75 -4.19 -13.25 10.85
C ILE A 75 -4.74 -14.68 10.76
N LEU A 76 -4.34 -15.38 9.70
CA LEU A 76 -4.82 -16.74 9.48
C LEU A 76 -4.41 -17.67 10.64
N PRO A 77 -5.31 -18.54 11.10
CA PRO A 77 -5.05 -19.39 12.29
C PRO A 77 -3.80 -20.26 12.18
N ASN A 78 -3.44 -20.69 10.98
CA ASN A 78 -2.30 -21.58 10.72
C ASN A 78 -1.09 -20.84 10.13
N ASP A 79 -1.04 -19.51 10.22
CA ASP A 79 0.05 -18.70 9.68
C ASP A 79 1.02 -18.28 10.80
N ASP A 80 1.94 -19.16 11.12
CA ASP A 80 2.92 -18.91 12.20
C ASP A 80 3.93 -17.80 11.82
N GLU A 81 4.20 -17.58 10.52
CA GLU A 81 5.01 -16.47 10.06
C GLU A 81 4.31 -15.13 10.35
N ALA A 82 3.03 -15.00 10.01
CA ALA A 82 2.27 -13.79 10.29
C ALA A 82 2.19 -13.50 11.80
N LYS A 83 1.89 -14.53 12.61
CA LYS A 83 1.85 -14.40 14.07
C LYS A 83 3.19 -13.95 14.65
N LYS A 84 4.28 -14.51 14.14
CA LYS A 84 5.64 -14.15 14.58
C LYS A 84 5.96 -12.70 14.25
N VAL A 85 5.73 -12.28 13.01
CA VAL A 85 5.99 -10.90 12.58
C VAL A 85 5.10 -9.92 13.36
N TRP A 86 3.83 -10.26 13.58
CA TRP A 86 2.93 -9.43 14.38
C TRP A 86 3.44 -9.25 15.81
N LYS A 87 3.88 -10.34 16.45
CA LYS A 87 4.48 -10.26 17.78
C LYS A 87 5.75 -9.40 17.80
N GLU A 88 6.61 -9.53 16.81
CA GLU A 88 7.82 -8.70 16.69
C GLU A 88 7.46 -7.20 16.62
N ILE A 89 6.42 -6.82 15.87
CA ILE A 89 5.94 -5.43 15.80
C ILE A 89 5.39 -4.95 17.14
N GLN A 90 4.61 -5.78 17.85
CA GLN A 90 4.12 -5.45 19.19
C GLN A 90 5.28 -5.25 20.17
N ASP A 91 6.29 -6.11 20.10
CA ASP A 91 7.48 -6.04 20.99
C ASP A 91 8.36 -4.82 20.72
N MET A 92 8.23 -4.15 19.54
CA MET A 92 8.90 -2.86 19.27
C MET A 92 8.39 -1.71 20.16
N GLY A 93 7.19 -1.83 20.72
CA GLY A 93 6.59 -0.80 21.57
C GLY A 93 6.45 0.57 20.88
N ILE A 94 6.10 0.54 19.58
CA ILE A 94 5.90 1.76 18.77
C ILE A 94 4.43 2.07 18.52
N ILE A 95 3.53 1.09 18.77
CA ILE A 95 2.08 1.29 18.58
C ILE A 95 1.54 2.04 19.80
N PRO A 96 0.95 3.24 19.62
CA PRO A 96 0.44 4.03 20.75
C PRO A 96 -0.86 3.39 21.30
N GLU A 97 -0.83 2.96 22.57
CA GLU A 97 -1.94 2.26 23.22
C GLU A 97 -3.18 3.13 23.45
N GLU A 98 -2.99 4.45 23.58
CA GLU A 98 -4.05 5.44 23.76
C GLU A 98 -4.85 5.73 22.50
N VAL A 99 -4.28 5.49 21.31
CA VAL A 99 -4.98 5.71 20.04
C VAL A 99 -5.93 4.55 19.77
N LYS A 100 -7.23 4.85 19.81
CA LYS A 100 -8.30 3.85 19.65
C LYS A 100 -8.84 3.84 18.22
N THR A 101 -9.49 2.74 17.85
CA THR A 101 -10.23 2.63 16.59
C THR A 101 -11.25 3.75 16.44
N LYS A 102 -11.41 4.23 15.22
CA LYS A 102 -12.41 5.26 14.88
C LYS A 102 -13.76 4.60 14.51
N PRO A 103 -14.86 5.34 14.64
CA PRO A 103 -16.18 4.80 14.30
C PRO A 103 -16.31 4.48 12.80
N ASP A 104 -16.94 3.35 12.50
CA ASP A 104 -17.27 2.94 11.13
C ASP A 104 -18.67 3.44 10.76
N ALA A 105 -18.78 4.30 9.74
CA ALA A 105 -20.03 4.82 9.22
C ALA A 105 -20.79 3.82 8.31
N SER A 106 -20.14 2.73 7.93
CA SER A 106 -20.62 1.79 6.91
C SER A 106 -21.28 0.51 7.47
N ASN A 107 -21.68 0.52 8.74
CA ASN A 107 -22.36 -0.59 9.42
C ASN A 107 -21.56 -1.91 9.38
N GLY A 108 -20.31 -1.86 9.77
CA GLY A 108 -19.40 -3.03 9.84
C GLY A 108 -18.77 -3.43 8.50
N LYS A 109 -18.90 -2.61 7.47
CA LYS A 109 -18.20 -2.84 6.19
C LYS A 109 -16.81 -2.21 6.14
N HIS A 110 -16.51 -1.30 7.09
CA HIS A 110 -15.25 -0.55 7.14
C HIS A 110 -14.92 0.21 5.84
N ALA A 111 -15.96 0.65 5.12
CA ALA A 111 -15.83 1.36 3.84
C ALA A 111 -15.88 2.88 4.00
N GLU A 112 -16.17 3.37 5.20
CA GLU A 112 -16.26 4.80 5.51
C GLU A 112 -16.04 5.01 7.01
N VAL A 113 -15.36 6.09 7.36
CA VAL A 113 -15.15 6.48 8.75
C VAL A 113 -16.10 7.62 9.14
N ASP A 114 -16.71 7.55 10.33
CA ASP A 114 -17.57 8.60 10.84
C ASP A 114 -16.78 9.62 11.68
N VAL A 115 -16.25 10.62 10.99
CA VAL A 115 -15.50 11.71 11.65
C VAL A 115 -16.36 12.48 12.65
N LYS A 116 -17.66 12.63 12.38
CA LYS A 116 -18.57 13.42 13.24
C LYS A 116 -18.86 12.70 14.54
N SER A 117 -19.16 11.39 14.50
CA SER A 117 -19.45 10.62 15.71
C SER A 117 -18.21 10.28 16.54
N ALA A 118 -17.01 10.44 15.98
CA ALA A 118 -15.76 10.22 16.67
C ALA A 118 -15.50 11.22 17.82
N ASN A 119 -16.27 12.33 17.88
CA ASN A 119 -16.03 13.42 18.82
C ASN A 119 -14.54 13.86 18.89
N TYR A 120 -13.93 13.96 17.71
CA TYR A 120 -12.51 14.22 17.54
C TYR A 120 -12.23 15.74 17.50
N ASP A 121 -11.25 16.19 18.28
CA ASP A 121 -10.79 17.56 18.28
C ASP A 121 -9.71 17.74 17.21
N ALA A 122 -10.11 18.15 16.02
CA ALA A 122 -9.21 18.31 14.88
C ALA A 122 -8.19 19.45 15.06
N ASP A 123 -8.46 20.42 15.94
CA ASP A 123 -7.51 21.50 16.25
C ASP A 123 -6.36 20.99 17.12
N LYS A 124 -6.62 20.09 18.04
CA LYS A 124 -5.59 19.42 18.85
C LYS A 124 -4.92 18.29 18.11
N ASP A 125 -5.69 17.58 17.29
CA ASP A 125 -5.23 16.48 16.44
C ASP A 125 -4.25 15.54 17.18
N PRO A 126 -4.70 14.84 18.24
CA PRO A 126 -3.79 14.18 19.18
C PRO A 126 -3.04 12.98 18.59
N ASP A 127 -3.53 12.40 17.52
CA ASP A 127 -3.00 11.19 16.89
C ASP A 127 -2.85 11.29 15.38
N CYS A 128 -2.79 12.53 14.86
CA CYS A 128 -2.54 12.81 13.45
C CYS A 128 -3.51 12.06 12.51
N TRP A 129 -4.82 12.20 12.78
CA TRP A 129 -5.83 11.52 11.99
C TRP A 129 -6.13 12.24 10.67
N TRP A 130 -5.70 11.66 9.54
CA TRP A 130 -5.85 12.25 8.20
C TRP A 130 -7.28 12.64 7.85
N SER A 131 -8.25 11.75 8.09
CA SER A 131 -9.66 11.98 7.71
C SER A 131 -10.28 13.19 8.43
N ALA A 132 -9.74 13.60 9.57
CA ALA A 132 -10.22 14.75 10.33
C ALA A 132 -9.41 16.03 10.07
N SER A 133 -8.09 15.94 9.90
CA SER A 133 -7.18 17.09 9.91
C SER A 133 -6.22 17.14 8.71
N GLN A 134 -6.20 16.11 7.87
CA GLN A 134 -5.20 15.92 6.80
C GLN A 134 -3.75 15.96 7.32
N CYS A 135 -3.55 15.53 8.56
CA CYS A 135 -2.24 15.50 9.19
C CYS A 135 -1.32 14.46 8.55
N THR A 136 -0.07 14.87 8.25
CA THR A 136 1.00 14.03 7.69
C THR A 136 2.21 13.91 8.59
N LYS A 137 2.17 14.57 9.76
CA LYS A 137 3.26 14.58 10.74
C LYS A 137 2.83 13.90 12.02
N PRO A 138 3.17 12.62 12.21
CA PRO A 138 2.82 11.87 13.40
C PRO A 138 3.14 12.62 14.69
N LYS A 139 2.28 12.49 15.70
CA LYS A 139 2.46 13.09 17.03
C LYS A 139 3.30 12.19 17.94
N HIS A 140 3.28 10.89 17.66
CA HIS A 140 4.02 9.89 18.44
C HIS A 140 5.43 9.68 17.89
N ASN A 141 6.39 9.58 18.81
CA ASN A 141 7.80 9.38 18.49
C ASN A 141 8.03 8.04 17.76
N LYS A 142 9.09 7.97 16.96
CA LYS A 142 9.51 6.80 16.19
C LYS A 142 8.61 6.43 14.99
N ILE A 143 7.54 7.18 14.73
CA ILE A 143 6.72 7.02 13.54
C ILE A 143 7.24 7.99 12.49
N PRO A 144 7.61 7.53 11.28
CA PRO A 144 8.12 8.41 10.24
C PRO A 144 7.03 9.33 9.69
N GLU A 145 7.38 10.58 9.36
CA GLU A 145 6.46 11.49 8.66
C GLU A 145 6.02 10.89 7.33
N ASP A 146 4.78 11.15 6.91
CA ASP A 146 4.27 10.73 5.62
C ASP A 146 4.98 11.47 4.47
N ILE A 147 4.98 10.88 3.29
CA ILE A 147 5.39 11.56 2.06
C ILE A 147 4.12 12.00 1.33
N ALA A 148 3.90 13.30 1.22
CA ALA A 148 2.75 13.89 0.54
C ALA A 148 3.16 14.81 -0.62
N VAL A 149 4.45 15.08 -0.79
CA VAL A 149 5.01 15.94 -1.83
C VAL A 149 6.32 15.37 -2.36
N CYS A 150 6.62 15.65 -3.63
CA CYS A 150 7.95 15.36 -4.17
C CYS A 150 8.99 16.26 -3.51
N PRO A 151 10.17 15.71 -3.12
CA PRO A 151 11.24 16.52 -2.52
C PRO A 151 11.87 17.49 -3.54
N GLU A 152 11.87 17.14 -4.81
CA GLU A 152 12.42 17.96 -5.89
C GLU A 152 11.41 19.03 -6.34
N GLY A 153 11.86 20.28 -6.40
CA GLY A 153 11.02 21.37 -6.91
C GLY A 153 10.60 21.16 -8.36
N SER A 154 9.39 21.58 -8.70
CA SER A 154 8.80 21.44 -10.05
C SER A 154 8.68 19.99 -10.56
N THR A 155 8.63 19.03 -9.64
CA THR A 155 8.42 17.62 -9.95
C THR A 155 7.00 17.21 -9.55
N TYR A 156 6.34 16.46 -10.44
CA TYR A 156 5.02 15.88 -10.19
C TYR A 156 5.14 14.37 -9.96
N GLY A 157 4.69 13.90 -8.82
CA GLY A 157 4.59 12.47 -8.50
C GLY A 157 3.27 11.90 -9.01
N LEU A 158 3.30 11.27 -10.18
CA LEU A 158 2.12 10.64 -10.75
C LEU A 158 1.80 9.34 -10.02
N THR A 159 0.59 9.21 -9.50
CA THR A 159 0.16 8.03 -8.74
C THR A 159 -1.23 7.56 -9.17
N PHE A 160 -1.48 6.24 -9.05
CA PHE A 160 -2.79 5.65 -9.30
C PHE A 160 -3.06 4.58 -8.25
N ASP A 161 -4.27 4.57 -7.71
CA ASP A 161 -4.72 3.66 -6.67
C ASP A 161 -5.64 2.54 -7.25
N ASP A 162 -6.06 1.61 -6.40
CA ASP A 162 -7.07 0.57 -6.64
C ASP A 162 -6.71 -0.52 -7.68
N GLY A 163 -5.50 -0.46 -8.23
CA GLY A 163 -5.06 -1.49 -9.18
C GLY A 163 -4.63 -2.82 -8.51
N PRO A 164 -4.23 -3.79 -9.33
CA PRO A 164 -4.47 -3.84 -10.77
C PRO A 164 -5.92 -4.18 -11.10
N ASN A 165 -6.38 -3.78 -12.29
CA ASN A 165 -7.68 -4.19 -12.82
C ASN A 165 -7.48 -5.02 -14.09
N CYS A 166 -8.44 -5.87 -14.41
CA CYS A 166 -8.36 -6.72 -15.60
C CYS A 166 -8.18 -5.92 -16.90
N SER A 167 -8.81 -4.76 -17.02
CA SER A 167 -8.81 -3.93 -18.24
C SER A 167 -7.68 -2.89 -18.29
N HIS A 168 -6.59 -3.09 -17.54
CA HIS A 168 -5.53 -2.10 -17.44
C HIS A 168 -4.54 -2.06 -18.62
N ASN A 169 -4.69 -2.92 -19.65
CA ASN A 169 -3.75 -2.90 -20.79
C ASN A 169 -3.73 -1.55 -21.49
N ALA A 170 -4.90 -0.99 -21.81
CA ALA A 170 -4.99 0.34 -22.46
C ALA A 170 -4.37 1.44 -21.61
N PHE A 171 -4.52 1.38 -20.28
CA PHE A 171 -3.91 2.30 -19.33
C PHE A 171 -2.38 2.20 -19.35
N TYR A 172 -1.82 0.99 -19.27
CA TYR A 172 -0.37 0.80 -19.35
C TYR A 172 0.20 1.20 -20.71
N ASP A 173 -0.53 0.91 -21.81
CA ASP A 173 -0.15 1.36 -23.15
C ASP A 173 -0.11 2.87 -23.27
N PHE A 174 -1.08 3.57 -22.68
CA PHE A 174 -1.12 5.02 -22.63
C PHE A 174 0.10 5.59 -21.88
N LEU A 175 0.39 5.10 -20.68
CA LEU A 175 1.56 5.53 -19.90
C LEU A 175 2.86 5.30 -20.69
N LYS A 176 2.97 4.15 -21.32
CA LYS A 176 4.14 3.80 -22.15
C LYS A 176 4.27 4.71 -23.36
N GLN A 177 3.19 4.97 -24.07
CA GLN A 177 3.16 5.89 -25.22
C GLN A 177 3.58 7.32 -24.82
N LYS A 178 3.12 7.77 -23.65
CA LYS A 178 3.47 9.08 -23.08
C LYS A 178 4.83 9.10 -22.40
N LYS A 179 5.52 7.95 -22.30
CA LYS A 179 6.81 7.78 -21.59
C LYS A 179 6.71 8.19 -20.10
N LEU A 180 5.56 8.00 -19.49
CA LEU A 180 5.30 8.31 -18.10
C LEU A 180 5.61 7.10 -17.22
N LYS A 181 6.14 7.39 -16.04
CA LYS A 181 6.26 6.43 -14.92
C LYS A 181 5.39 6.91 -13.78
N ALA A 182 4.85 5.97 -13.03
CA ALA A 182 3.94 6.24 -11.93
C ALA A 182 4.23 5.31 -10.75
N SER A 183 3.77 5.70 -9.57
CA SER A 183 3.64 4.79 -8.44
C SER A 183 2.21 4.23 -8.43
N LEU A 184 2.09 2.91 -8.44
CA LEU A 184 0.83 2.17 -8.52
C LEU A 184 0.55 1.53 -7.16
N PHE A 185 -0.52 1.97 -6.50
CA PHE A 185 -0.92 1.45 -5.21
C PHE A 185 -1.93 0.32 -5.41
N TYR A 186 -1.46 -0.92 -5.21
CA TYR A 186 -2.22 -2.12 -5.55
C TYR A 186 -2.94 -2.72 -4.35
N ILE A 187 -4.22 -3.03 -4.53
CA ILE A 187 -5.01 -3.80 -3.58
C ILE A 187 -4.59 -5.28 -3.66
N GLY A 188 -4.31 -5.90 -2.51
CA GLY A 188 -3.82 -7.27 -2.45
C GLY A 188 -4.77 -8.29 -3.11
N THR A 189 -6.07 -8.15 -2.87
CA THR A 189 -7.09 -8.96 -3.56
C THR A 189 -7.01 -8.83 -5.08
N ASN A 190 -6.74 -7.63 -5.59
CA ASN A 190 -6.64 -7.39 -7.03
C ASN A 190 -5.35 -7.98 -7.61
N VAL A 191 -4.23 -7.92 -6.88
CA VAL A 191 -2.99 -8.62 -7.28
C VAL A 191 -3.21 -10.13 -7.36
N ALA A 192 -3.92 -10.70 -6.38
CA ALA A 192 -4.24 -12.12 -6.37
C ALA A 192 -5.18 -12.53 -7.52
N THR A 193 -6.10 -11.64 -7.90
CA THR A 193 -7.10 -11.88 -8.95
C THR A 193 -6.55 -11.65 -10.36
N TRP A 194 -5.67 -10.64 -10.52
CA TRP A 194 -5.13 -10.18 -11.80
C TRP A 194 -3.60 -10.14 -11.81
N PRO A 195 -2.92 -11.28 -11.53
CA PRO A 195 -1.47 -11.31 -11.38
C PRO A 195 -0.70 -10.89 -12.63
N TYR A 196 -1.20 -11.18 -13.83
CA TYR A 196 -0.52 -10.78 -15.08
C TYR A 196 -0.55 -9.27 -15.31
N GLN A 197 -1.64 -8.58 -14.93
CA GLN A 197 -1.73 -7.13 -14.98
C GLN A 197 -0.80 -6.50 -13.95
N ALA A 198 -0.68 -7.09 -12.75
CA ALA A 198 0.29 -6.64 -11.75
C ALA A 198 1.72 -6.78 -12.28
N GLN A 199 2.07 -7.92 -12.87
CA GLN A 199 3.38 -8.18 -13.48
C GLN A 199 3.68 -7.18 -14.61
N ARG A 200 2.68 -6.83 -15.41
CA ARG A 200 2.84 -5.85 -16.47
C ARG A 200 3.18 -4.47 -15.91
N GLY A 201 2.49 -3.99 -14.89
CA GLY A 201 2.80 -2.70 -14.27
C GLY A 201 4.27 -2.60 -13.83
N LEU A 202 4.79 -3.65 -13.18
CA LEU A 202 6.20 -3.73 -12.80
C LEU A 202 7.14 -3.80 -14.02
N ALA A 203 6.82 -4.63 -15.02
CA ALA A 203 7.64 -4.80 -16.22
C ALA A 203 7.73 -3.53 -17.06
N ASP A 204 6.66 -2.73 -17.11
CA ASP A 204 6.65 -1.43 -17.76
C ASP A 204 7.41 -0.35 -16.95
N GLY A 205 7.94 -0.72 -15.76
CA GLY A 205 8.87 0.09 -14.95
C GLY A 205 8.17 1.10 -14.06
N HIS A 206 6.96 0.79 -13.59
CA HIS A 206 6.26 1.51 -12.56
C HIS A 206 6.71 1.05 -11.17
N ASP A 207 6.62 1.93 -10.17
CA ASP A 207 6.79 1.56 -8.77
C ASP A 207 5.51 0.92 -8.26
N ILE A 208 5.63 -0.16 -7.46
CA ILE A 208 4.49 -0.87 -6.91
C ILE A 208 4.47 -0.72 -5.41
N CYS A 209 3.39 -0.17 -4.89
CA CYS A 209 3.12 0.06 -3.47
C CYS A 209 1.87 -0.71 -3.00
N VAL A 210 1.73 -0.84 -1.69
CA VAL A 210 0.59 -1.49 -1.04
C VAL A 210 -0.62 -0.54 -0.95
N HIS A 211 -1.82 -1.05 -1.23
CA HIS A 211 -3.09 -0.35 -0.98
C HIS A 211 -4.07 -1.23 -0.18
N THR A 212 -3.56 -1.90 0.85
CA THR A 212 -4.28 -2.85 1.71
C THR A 212 -4.75 -4.13 1.00
N TRP A 213 -5.27 -5.11 1.74
CA TRP A 213 -5.79 -6.36 1.18
C TRP A 213 -7.15 -6.19 0.52
N SER A 214 -8.09 -5.48 1.20
CA SER A 214 -9.50 -5.40 0.83
C SER A 214 -10.07 -3.97 0.76
N HIS A 215 -9.20 -2.95 0.83
CA HIS A 215 -9.58 -1.54 0.70
C HIS A 215 -10.50 -1.00 1.81
N PRO A 216 -10.21 -1.23 3.11
CA PRO A 216 -11.01 -0.67 4.20
C PRO A 216 -10.54 0.73 4.64
N ALA A 217 -11.39 1.47 5.34
CA ALA A 217 -11.00 2.61 6.16
C ALA A 217 -10.20 2.09 7.37
N MET A 218 -8.89 2.32 7.36
CA MET A 218 -7.93 1.62 8.21
C MET A 218 -8.06 1.93 9.70
N THR A 219 -8.46 3.15 10.04
CA THR A 219 -8.61 3.55 11.45
C THR A 219 -9.79 2.87 12.15
N THR A 220 -10.73 2.30 11.39
CA THR A 220 -11.88 1.55 11.92
C THR A 220 -11.55 0.11 12.31
N LEU A 221 -10.38 -0.39 11.91
CA LEU A 221 -9.94 -1.76 12.13
C LEU A 221 -9.19 -1.95 13.45
N SER A 222 -9.22 -3.16 13.99
CA SER A 222 -8.33 -3.56 15.08
C SER A 222 -6.86 -3.59 14.61
N ASP A 223 -5.92 -3.55 15.56
CA ASP A 223 -4.47 -3.57 15.25
C ASP A 223 -4.07 -4.82 14.46
N SER A 224 -4.62 -5.99 14.81
CA SER A 224 -4.34 -7.24 14.08
C SER A 224 -4.90 -7.23 12.68
N GLN A 225 -6.05 -6.59 12.45
CA GLN A 225 -6.63 -6.41 11.11
C GLN A 225 -5.82 -5.42 10.28
N VAL A 226 -5.41 -4.29 10.86
CA VAL A 226 -4.49 -3.34 10.20
C VAL A 226 -3.22 -4.05 9.75
N PHE A 227 -2.60 -4.82 10.66
CA PHE A 227 -1.44 -5.64 10.32
C PHE A 227 -1.73 -6.62 9.19
N ALA A 228 -2.82 -7.37 9.27
CA ALA A 228 -3.17 -8.39 8.28
C ALA A 228 -3.45 -7.79 6.89
N GLU A 229 -4.17 -6.66 6.82
CA GLU A 229 -4.42 -5.92 5.57
C GLU A 229 -3.12 -5.54 4.84
N LEU A 230 -2.12 -5.11 5.58
CA LEU A 230 -0.83 -4.72 5.02
C LEU A 230 0.08 -5.93 4.74
N PHE A 231 0.21 -6.84 5.71
CA PHE A 231 1.10 -7.98 5.62
C PHE A 231 0.76 -8.93 4.47
N TYR A 232 -0.51 -9.27 4.30
CA TYR A 232 -0.92 -10.17 3.21
C TYR A 232 -0.83 -9.52 1.84
N THR A 233 -0.95 -8.20 1.78
CA THR A 233 -0.72 -7.46 0.53
C THR A 233 0.76 -7.45 0.16
N VAL A 234 1.66 -7.22 1.11
CA VAL A 234 3.12 -7.37 0.89
C VAL A 234 3.44 -8.80 0.43
N ARG A 235 2.85 -9.81 1.09
CA ARG A 235 3.08 -11.22 0.76
C ARG A 235 2.66 -11.55 -0.67
N VAL A 236 1.45 -11.15 -1.09
CA VAL A 236 0.98 -11.46 -2.46
C VAL A 236 1.76 -10.68 -3.52
N ILE A 237 2.11 -9.42 -3.26
CA ILE A 237 2.99 -8.64 -4.14
C ILE A 237 4.33 -9.37 -4.32
N LYS A 238 4.94 -9.80 -3.22
CA LYS A 238 6.21 -10.55 -3.28
C LYS A 238 6.07 -11.86 -4.06
N ALA A 239 4.99 -12.59 -3.86
CA ALA A 239 4.76 -13.85 -4.54
C ALA A 239 4.57 -13.68 -6.05
N VAL A 240 3.78 -12.69 -6.46
CA VAL A 240 3.42 -12.45 -7.87
C VAL A 240 4.52 -11.70 -8.62
N LEU A 241 5.16 -10.73 -7.97
CA LEU A 241 6.10 -9.81 -8.62
C LEU A 241 7.56 -10.08 -8.27
N GLY A 242 7.84 -10.85 -7.22
CA GLY A 242 9.19 -11.14 -6.76
C GLY A 242 9.89 -9.97 -6.05
N ILE A 243 9.18 -8.87 -5.79
CA ILE A 243 9.71 -7.68 -5.12
C ILE A 243 9.23 -7.58 -3.68
N THR A 244 9.96 -6.86 -2.85
CA THR A 244 9.51 -6.41 -1.53
C THR A 244 9.24 -4.92 -1.60
N THR A 245 7.96 -4.53 -1.52
CA THR A 245 7.55 -3.12 -1.52
C THR A 245 7.83 -2.49 -0.16
N THR A 246 8.13 -1.19 -0.17
CA THR A 246 8.48 -0.39 1.02
C THR A 246 7.56 0.81 1.20
N CYS A 247 6.50 0.91 0.41
CA CYS A 247 5.55 2.02 0.41
C CYS A 247 4.11 1.50 0.44
N TRP A 248 3.22 2.32 1.02
CA TRP A 248 1.79 2.05 1.02
C TRP A 248 1.00 3.36 1.04
N ARG A 249 -0.23 3.29 0.62
CA ARG A 249 -1.21 4.37 0.76
C ARG A 249 -2.47 3.83 1.43
N PRO A 250 -2.98 4.53 2.46
CA PRO A 250 -4.25 4.16 3.07
C PRO A 250 -5.41 4.43 2.13
N PRO A 251 -6.38 3.50 1.99
CA PRO A 251 -7.64 3.79 1.33
C PRO A 251 -8.32 5.02 1.94
N PHE A 252 -8.92 5.86 1.10
CA PHE A 252 -9.56 7.12 1.50
C PHE A 252 -8.62 8.11 2.21
N GLY A 253 -7.33 7.87 2.25
CA GLY A 253 -6.36 8.58 3.09
C GLY A 253 -6.48 8.24 4.58
N ASP A 254 -7.38 7.34 4.98
CA ASP A 254 -7.74 7.10 6.37
C ASP A 254 -6.63 6.41 7.15
N THR A 255 -5.91 7.20 7.95
CA THR A 255 -4.82 6.74 8.81
C THR A 255 -4.65 7.65 10.02
N ASP A 256 -4.17 7.06 11.11
CA ASP A 256 -3.76 7.71 12.35
C ASP A 256 -2.37 7.21 12.78
N ASP A 257 -1.85 7.66 13.89
CA ASP A 257 -0.53 7.26 14.37
C ASP A 257 -0.45 5.77 14.70
N ARG A 258 -1.53 5.14 15.14
CA ARG A 258 -1.61 3.71 15.40
C ARG A 258 -1.43 2.90 14.12
N VAL A 259 -2.15 3.27 13.07
CA VAL A 259 -2.07 2.63 11.74
C VAL A 259 -0.67 2.83 11.13
N ARG A 260 -0.12 4.07 11.22
CA ARG A 260 1.23 4.36 10.74
C ARG A 260 2.31 3.56 11.46
N ALA A 261 2.17 3.38 12.78
CA ALA A 261 3.12 2.60 13.57
C ALA A 261 3.17 1.14 13.12
N ILE A 262 2.01 0.54 12.86
CA ILE A 262 1.93 -0.84 12.36
C ILE A 262 2.55 -0.94 10.95
N ALA A 263 2.25 0.01 10.08
CA ALA A 263 2.85 0.07 8.74
C ALA A 263 4.39 0.23 8.82
N ALA A 264 4.88 1.13 9.67
CA ALA A 264 6.32 1.32 9.90
C ALA A 264 6.98 0.06 10.46
N GLY A 265 6.31 -0.68 11.34
CA GLY A 265 6.77 -1.98 11.84
C GLY A 265 6.95 -3.02 10.74
N LEU A 266 6.16 -2.94 9.67
CA LEU A 266 6.32 -3.74 8.44
C LEU A 266 7.36 -3.17 7.46
N GLY A 267 8.01 -2.04 7.79
CA GLY A 267 8.94 -1.35 6.90
C GLY A 267 8.27 -0.58 5.76
N LEU A 268 6.99 -0.26 5.90
CA LEU A 268 6.22 0.47 4.90
C LEU A 268 6.19 1.98 5.23
N ARG A 269 6.53 2.81 4.25
CA ARG A 269 6.38 4.26 4.32
C ARG A 269 5.01 4.68 3.85
N THR A 270 4.32 5.49 4.65
CA THR A 270 3.01 6.06 4.29
C THR A 270 3.18 7.14 3.22
N ILE A 271 2.43 7.01 2.14
CA ILE A 271 2.40 7.96 1.03
C ILE A 271 0.99 8.53 0.91
N HIS A 272 0.86 9.83 1.07
CA HIS A 272 -0.37 10.56 0.80
C HIS A 272 -0.28 11.30 -0.55
N TRP A 273 -1.20 12.21 -0.79
CA TRP A 273 -1.23 13.09 -1.97
C TRP A 273 -1.50 14.52 -1.54
N ARG A 274 -1.14 15.43 -2.39
CA ARG A 274 -1.41 16.85 -2.23
C ARG A 274 -2.48 17.32 -3.20
N GLU A 275 -2.42 16.82 -4.43
CA GLU A 275 -3.36 17.14 -5.50
C GLU A 275 -4.19 15.89 -5.83
N ASP A 276 -5.49 16.07 -5.99
CA ASP A 276 -6.44 15.02 -6.37
C ASP A 276 -7.15 15.43 -7.66
N THR A 277 -7.27 14.51 -8.60
CA THR A 277 -7.98 14.75 -9.87
C THR A 277 -9.48 14.56 -9.74
N ASP A 278 -9.94 14.02 -8.60
CA ASP A 278 -11.34 13.67 -8.34
C ASP A 278 -11.95 12.75 -9.42
N ASP A 279 -11.14 11.99 -10.13
CA ASP A 279 -11.59 11.12 -11.22
C ASP A 279 -12.55 10.02 -10.74
N TRP A 280 -12.44 9.59 -9.49
CA TRP A 280 -13.37 8.67 -8.84
C TRP A 280 -14.83 9.17 -8.82
N GLN A 281 -15.05 10.48 -8.89
CA GLN A 281 -16.39 11.07 -8.95
C GLN A 281 -17.01 11.00 -10.35
N MET A 282 -16.22 10.77 -11.40
CA MET A 282 -16.70 10.80 -12.79
C MET A 282 -17.77 9.74 -13.06
N ALA A 283 -17.63 8.55 -12.46
CA ALA A 283 -18.60 7.46 -12.62
C ALA A 283 -19.96 7.76 -11.98
N SER A 284 -19.99 8.58 -10.92
CA SER A 284 -21.21 8.91 -10.18
C SER A 284 -21.96 10.11 -10.76
N THR A 285 -21.27 11.03 -11.43
CA THR A 285 -21.86 12.28 -11.93
C THR A 285 -22.19 12.27 -13.41
N GLY A 286 -21.76 11.25 -14.15
CA GLY A 286 -21.96 11.19 -15.62
C GLY A 286 -21.27 12.32 -16.39
N SER A 287 -20.47 13.15 -15.73
CA SER A 287 -19.78 14.27 -16.34
C SER A 287 -18.35 13.89 -16.70
N SER A 288 -18.04 13.86 -17.99
CA SER A 288 -16.68 13.93 -18.49
C SER A 288 -16.11 15.32 -18.20
N LYS A 289 -15.55 15.56 -17.01
CA LYS A 289 -14.68 16.71 -16.86
C LYS A 289 -13.43 16.43 -17.68
N GLN A 290 -13.22 17.18 -18.75
CA GLN A 290 -11.92 17.25 -19.41
C GLN A 290 -10.93 17.83 -18.39
N VAL A 291 -9.91 17.05 -18.03
CA VAL A 291 -8.73 17.53 -17.34
C VAL A 291 -7.81 18.21 -18.31
#